data_f0fb01e286f6014ddffd1e570266d133
#
_entry.id   f0fb01e286f6014ddffd1e570266d133
#
_cell.length_a   1.000
_cell.length_b   1.000
_cell.length_c   1.000
_cell.angle_alpha   90.00
_cell.angle_beta   90.00
_cell.angle_gamma   90.00
#
_symmetry.space_group_name_H-M   'P 1'
#
loop_
_entity.id
_entity.type
_entity.pdbx_description
1 polymer ?
#
loop_
_entity_poly.entity_id
_entity_poly.type
_entity_poly.pdbx_seq_one_letter_code
_entity_poly.pdbx_strand_id
1 'polypeptide(L)'
;MSETTPIPELARRAKAASRLLATAATTQKDLGLHTAADLLVDRTADVLAAYAIDIARAEGDGVASTVIDRLRLDEGRVAAMAAGLRQVAGLPDPVGEVLDGW
;
A
#
# COMPACT_ATOMS: atom_id res chain seq x y z
N MET A 1 -13.34 -13.04 -12.30
CA MET A 1 -11.98 -12.97 -12.85
C MET A 1 -11.48 -11.53 -12.74
N SER A 2 -10.37 -11.35 -12.13
CA SER A 2 -9.80 -10.00 -12.04
C SER A 2 -9.03 -9.70 -13.33
N GLU A 3 -9.30 -8.54 -13.89
CA GLU A 3 -8.56 -8.07 -15.05
C GLU A 3 -7.26 -7.41 -14.58
N THR A 4 -6.18 -7.74 -15.26
CA THR A 4 -4.89 -7.09 -14.98
C THR A 4 -4.87 -5.75 -15.71
N THR A 5 -4.74 -4.67 -14.95
CA THR A 5 -4.64 -3.32 -15.53
C THR A 5 -3.24 -3.12 -16.08
N PRO A 6 -3.10 -2.68 -17.35
CA PRO A 6 -1.77 -2.40 -17.90
C PRO A 6 -1.04 -1.31 -17.13
N ILE A 7 0.29 -1.42 -17.05
CA ILE A 7 1.13 -0.47 -16.32
C ILE A 7 0.94 0.99 -16.79
N PRO A 8 0.89 1.30 -18.11
CA PRO A 8 0.64 2.67 -18.55
C PRO A 8 -0.69 3.25 -18.03
N GLU A 9 -1.72 2.41 -17.92
CA GLU A 9 -3.01 2.82 -17.39
C GLU A 9 -2.94 3.07 -15.89
N LEU A 10 -2.25 2.19 -15.14
CA LEU A 10 -2.03 2.39 -13.70
C LEU A 10 -1.28 3.69 -13.44
N ALA A 11 -0.23 3.95 -14.22
CA ALA A 11 0.57 5.17 -14.07
C ALA A 11 -0.26 6.43 -14.35
N ARG A 12 -1.11 6.38 -15.36
CA ARG A 12 -1.98 7.51 -15.70
C ARG A 12 -2.98 7.79 -14.60
N ARG A 13 -3.60 6.73 -14.04
CA ARG A 13 -4.55 6.87 -12.92
C ARG A 13 -3.85 7.40 -11.68
N ALA A 14 -2.66 6.92 -11.39
CA ALA A 14 -1.88 7.40 -10.26
C ALA A 14 -1.54 8.87 -10.40
N LYS A 15 -1.14 9.31 -11.58
CA LYS A 15 -0.82 10.71 -11.86
C LYS A 15 -2.04 11.60 -11.69
N ALA A 16 -3.20 11.17 -12.20
CA ALA A 16 -4.44 11.92 -12.04
C ALA A 16 -4.83 12.02 -10.56
N ALA A 17 -4.72 10.92 -9.82
CA ALA A 17 -5.00 10.90 -8.40
C ALA A 17 -4.06 11.81 -7.61
N SER A 18 -2.79 11.87 -7.98
CA SER A 18 -1.80 12.71 -7.29
C SER A 18 -2.16 14.20 -7.37
N ARG A 19 -2.76 14.63 -8.48
CA ARG A 19 -3.20 16.03 -8.63
C ARG A 19 -4.32 16.36 -7.67
N LEU A 20 -5.26 15.43 -7.46
CA LEU A 20 -6.34 15.60 -6.50
C LEU A 20 -5.79 15.60 -5.07
N LEU A 21 -4.85 14.72 -4.77
CA LEU A 21 -4.24 14.65 -3.44
C LEU A 21 -3.42 15.88 -3.11
N ALA A 22 -2.82 16.52 -4.10
CA ALA A 22 -2.01 17.73 -3.88
C ALA A 22 -2.84 18.86 -3.25
N THR A 23 -4.15 18.91 -3.51
CA THR A 23 -5.05 19.93 -2.98
C THR A 23 -6.02 19.38 -1.95
N ALA A 24 -5.93 18.10 -1.61
CA ALA A 24 -6.80 17.51 -0.60
C ALA A 24 -6.43 17.99 0.79
N ALA A 25 -7.44 18.10 1.67
CA ALA A 25 -7.20 18.45 3.06
C ALA A 25 -6.43 17.34 3.77
N THR A 26 -5.58 17.72 4.73
CA THR A 26 -4.81 16.77 5.55
C THR A 26 -5.72 15.74 6.21
N THR A 27 -6.90 16.16 6.72
CA THR A 27 -7.84 15.25 7.35
C THR A 27 -8.35 14.19 6.38
N GLN A 28 -8.53 14.52 5.10
CA GLN A 28 -8.94 13.55 4.09
C GLN A 28 -7.81 12.55 3.80
N LYS A 29 -6.58 13.01 3.74
CA LYS A 29 -5.41 12.14 3.54
C LYS A 29 -5.24 11.19 4.71
N ASP A 30 -5.37 11.70 5.93
CA ASP A 30 -5.27 10.90 7.15
C ASP A 30 -6.39 9.85 7.21
N LEU A 31 -7.61 10.22 6.85
CA LEU A 31 -8.73 9.29 6.78
C LEU A 31 -8.45 8.18 5.76
N GLY A 32 -7.88 8.53 4.61
CA GLY A 32 -7.50 7.55 3.60
C GLY A 32 -6.48 6.54 4.12
N LEU A 33 -5.46 7.02 4.84
CA LEU A 33 -4.43 6.16 5.42
C LEU A 33 -5.01 5.25 6.50
N HIS A 34 -5.85 5.77 7.38
CA HIS A 34 -6.50 4.96 8.42
C HIS A 34 -7.45 3.93 7.81
N THR A 35 -8.20 4.31 6.78
CA THR A 35 -9.09 3.38 6.07
C THR A 35 -8.29 2.27 5.41
N ALA A 36 -7.16 2.59 4.78
CA ALA A 36 -6.29 1.60 4.18
C ALA A 36 -5.74 0.63 5.24
N ALA A 37 -5.35 1.16 6.40
CA ALA A 37 -4.88 0.33 7.51
C ALA A 37 -5.96 -0.62 8.00
N ASP A 38 -7.19 -0.12 8.17
CA ASP A 38 -8.33 -0.94 8.59
C ASP A 38 -8.62 -2.04 7.57
N LEU A 39 -8.59 -1.71 6.28
CA LEU A 39 -8.84 -2.69 5.22
C LEU A 39 -7.75 -3.76 5.15
N LEU A 40 -6.49 -3.40 5.37
CA LEU A 40 -5.41 -4.38 5.43
C LEU A 40 -5.66 -5.40 6.53
N VAL A 41 -6.05 -4.93 7.72
CA VAL A 41 -6.33 -5.82 8.85
C VAL A 41 -7.57 -6.67 8.56
N ASP A 42 -8.65 -6.05 8.09
CA ASP A 42 -9.90 -6.76 7.82
C ASP A 42 -9.77 -7.80 6.72
N ARG A 43 -8.89 -7.54 5.75
CA ARG A 43 -8.66 -8.42 4.61
C ARG A 43 -7.36 -9.19 4.69
N THR A 44 -6.83 -9.39 5.88
CA THR A 44 -5.58 -10.14 6.08
C THR A 44 -5.64 -11.51 5.41
N ALA A 45 -6.74 -12.24 5.56
CA ALA A 45 -6.89 -13.56 4.95
C ALA A 45 -6.80 -13.51 3.42
N ASP A 46 -7.42 -12.50 2.80
CA ASP A 46 -7.38 -12.31 1.34
C ASP A 46 -5.96 -11.97 0.87
N VAL A 47 -5.28 -11.11 1.58
CA VAL A 47 -3.91 -10.70 1.28
C VAL A 47 -2.98 -11.90 1.37
N LEU A 48 -3.09 -12.70 2.43
CA LEU A 48 -2.25 -13.88 2.62
C LEU A 48 -2.55 -14.97 1.59
N ALA A 49 -3.81 -15.11 1.15
CA ALA A 49 -4.17 -16.04 0.09
C ALA A 49 -3.52 -15.64 -1.24
N ALA A 50 -3.55 -14.37 -1.59
CA ALA A 50 -2.89 -13.86 -2.79
C ALA A 50 -1.37 -14.02 -2.70
N TYR A 51 -0.80 -13.75 -1.54
CA TYR A 51 0.63 -13.94 -1.27
C TYR A 51 1.04 -15.41 -1.49
N ALA A 52 0.25 -16.36 -1.00
CA ALA A 52 0.55 -17.78 -1.17
C ALA A 52 0.62 -18.17 -2.64
N ILE A 53 -0.27 -17.62 -3.47
CA ILE A 53 -0.26 -17.86 -4.92
C ILE A 53 1.01 -17.27 -5.54
N ASP A 54 1.38 -16.05 -5.16
CA ASP A 54 2.58 -15.41 -5.68
C ASP A 54 3.85 -16.17 -5.31
N ILE A 55 3.95 -16.67 -4.09
CA ILE A 55 5.10 -17.44 -3.63
C ILE A 55 5.19 -18.77 -4.37
N ALA A 56 4.08 -19.46 -4.55
CA ALA A 56 4.06 -20.70 -5.31
C ALA A 56 4.55 -20.48 -6.75
N ARG A 57 4.14 -19.38 -7.36
CA ARG A 57 4.59 -19.00 -8.71
C ARG A 57 6.09 -18.71 -8.73
N ALA A 58 6.58 -17.95 -7.75
CA ALA A 58 7.99 -17.61 -7.64
C ALA A 58 8.86 -18.86 -7.47
N GLU A 59 8.43 -19.79 -6.62
CA GLU A 59 9.12 -21.06 -6.44
C GLU A 59 9.15 -21.88 -7.73
N GLY A 60 8.02 -21.94 -8.45
CA GLY A 60 7.91 -22.63 -9.73
C GLY A 60 8.80 -21.99 -10.80
N ASP A 61 9.03 -20.70 -10.74
CA ASP A 61 9.89 -19.97 -11.68
C ASP A 61 11.37 -20.01 -11.30
N GLY A 62 11.71 -20.70 -10.22
CA GLY A 62 13.11 -20.87 -9.81
C GLY A 62 13.71 -19.65 -9.12
N VAL A 63 12.89 -18.78 -8.56
CA VAL A 63 13.39 -17.63 -7.79
C VAL A 63 14.17 -18.12 -6.57
N ALA A 64 15.31 -17.48 -6.29
CA ALA A 64 16.18 -17.89 -5.18
C ALA A 64 15.45 -17.83 -3.85
N SER A 65 15.73 -18.81 -2.96
CA SER A 65 15.10 -18.87 -1.64
C SER A 65 15.34 -17.62 -0.80
N THR A 66 16.49 -16.98 -0.94
CA THR A 66 16.80 -15.73 -0.22
C THR A 66 15.87 -14.59 -0.63
N VAL A 67 15.49 -14.52 -1.92
CA VAL A 67 14.54 -13.53 -2.42
C VAL A 67 13.15 -13.84 -1.91
N ILE A 68 12.75 -15.10 -1.92
CA ILE A 68 11.45 -15.54 -1.41
C ILE A 68 11.33 -15.21 0.08
N ASP A 69 12.39 -15.43 0.86
CA ASP A 69 12.41 -15.09 2.28
C ASP A 69 12.19 -13.60 2.53
N ARG A 70 12.73 -12.74 1.66
CA ARG A 70 12.52 -11.29 1.76
C ARG A 70 11.09 -10.89 1.46
N LEU A 71 10.37 -11.68 0.68
CA LEU A 71 8.97 -11.44 0.33
C LEU A 71 8.02 -12.02 1.37
N ARG A 72 8.55 -12.67 2.41
CA ARG A 72 7.72 -13.34 3.41
C ARG A 72 6.68 -12.39 4.00
N LEU A 73 5.45 -12.87 4.04
CA LEU A 73 4.33 -12.15 4.59
C LEU A 73 3.55 -13.09 5.52
N ASP A 74 3.14 -12.57 6.68
CA ASP A 74 2.31 -13.28 7.64
C ASP A 74 1.37 -12.26 8.31
N GLU A 75 0.51 -12.75 9.21
CA GLU A 75 -0.45 -11.87 9.89
C GLU A 75 0.24 -10.75 10.67
N GLY A 76 1.36 -11.06 11.32
CA GLY A 76 2.11 -10.07 12.07
C GLY A 76 2.68 -8.97 11.19
N ARG A 77 3.17 -9.33 10.01
CA ARG A 77 3.71 -8.35 9.06
C ARG A 77 2.62 -7.51 8.42
N VAL A 78 1.47 -8.09 8.14
CA VAL A 78 0.31 -7.32 7.66
C VAL A 78 -0.13 -6.32 8.73
N ALA A 79 -0.20 -6.74 9.98
CA ALA A 79 -0.53 -5.85 11.08
C ALA A 79 0.51 -4.72 11.22
N ALA A 80 1.79 -5.03 11.03
CA ALA A 80 2.85 -4.02 11.08
C ALA A 80 2.72 -3.02 9.92
N MET A 81 2.33 -3.47 8.74
CA MET A 81 2.07 -2.59 7.60
C MET A 81 0.92 -1.62 7.91
N ALA A 82 -0.15 -2.12 8.49
CA ALA A 82 -1.28 -1.28 8.91
C ALA A 82 -0.85 -0.26 9.97
N ALA A 83 -0.05 -0.68 10.93
CA ALA A 83 0.51 0.22 11.94
C ALA A 83 1.38 1.31 11.31
N GLY A 84 2.16 0.94 10.28
CA GLY A 84 2.97 1.90 9.53
C GLY A 84 2.13 2.97 8.83
N LEU A 85 1.01 2.58 8.24
CA LEU A 85 0.09 3.52 7.62
C LEU A 85 -0.48 4.50 8.64
N ARG A 86 -0.85 4.02 9.83
CA ARG A 86 -1.36 4.87 10.91
C ARG A 86 -0.29 5.82 11.42
N GLN A 87 0.95 5.35 11.49
CA GLN A 87 2.07 6.18 11.89
C GLN A 87 2.29 7.33 10.90
N VAL A 88 2.23 7.04 9.60
CA VAL A 88 2.34 8.07 8.56
C VAL A 88 1.20 9.07 8.69
N ALA A 89 -0.02 8.62 8.96
CA ALA A 89 -1.16 9.51 9.16
C ALA A 89 -0.96 10.48 10.33
N GLY A 90 -0.16 10.08 11.34
CA GLY A 90 0.18 10.94 12.48
C GLY A 90 1.29 11.94 12.22
N LEU A 91 1.96 11.86 11.07
CA LEU A 91 3.03 12.79 10.74
C LEU A 91 2.44 14.09 10.17
N PRO A 92 3.19 15.22 10.31
CA PRO A 92 2.79 16.46 9.67
C PRO A 92 2.67 16.30 8.15
N ASP A 93 1.69 16.95 7.55
CA ASP A 93 1.51 16.91 6.10
C ASP A 93 2.51 17.88 5.45
N PRO A 94 3.54 17.39 4.76
CA PRO A 94 4.57 18.27 4.20
C PRO A 94 4.03 19.17 3.09
N VAL A 95 2.97 18.77 2.41
CA VAL A 95 2.36 19.60 1.37
C VAL A 95 1.68 20.81 1.98
N GLY A 96 0.98 20.64 3.11
CA GLY A 96 0.34 21.73 3.81
C GLY A 96 1.36 22.65 4.48
N GLU A 97 2.43 22.11 5.06
CA GLU A 97 3.43 22.87 5.79
C GLU A 97 4.28 23.78 4.93
N VAL A 98 4.59 23.35 3.71
CA VAL A 98 5.44 24.14 2.79
C VAL A 98 4.86 25.54 2.56
N LEU A 99 3.55 25.68 2.57
CA LEU A 99 2.88 26.94 2.34
C LEU A 99 3.07 27.92 3.49
N ASP A 100 3.29 27.43 4.69
CA ASP A 100 3.44 28.26 5.89
C ASP A 100 4.88 28.69 6.12
N GLY A 101 5.82 28.01 5.51
CA GLY A 101 7.24 28.28 5.68
C GLY A 101 7.81 29.41 4.81
N TRP A 102 7.02 29.95 3.96
CA TRP A 102 7.44 30.94 2.96
C TRP A 102 6.54 32.17 2.93
#